data_b27a33bf945ec426b100e36f36c55857
#
_entry.id   b27a33bf945ec426b100e36f36c55857
#
_cell.length_a   1.000
_cell.length_b   1.000
_cell.length_c   1.000
_cell.angle_alpha   90.00
_cell.angle_beta   90.00
_cell.angle_gamma   90.00
#
_symmetry.space_group_name_H-M   'P 1'
#
loop_
_entity.id
_entity.type
_entity.pdbx_description
1 polymer ?
#
loop_
_entity_poly.entity_id
_entity_poly.type
_entity_poly.pdbx_seq_one_letter_code
_entity_poly.pdbx_strand_id
1 'polypeptide(L)'
;TFIAQDGPKADNIREILKNIKMPAGFKIELYALVPDARDMAMAPQGTALFVGTRKDKVWVVSDRDRDGVADEVKDFAPSLEFDVPNGVQFSKAGFLYVAERNHVRMFPAAEFFFEGPDVVAVDIVPKGELIPEGEESYNHTARVVDIGPDNKLYISLGQPYNVAPPEKLELYNQTGIGGIIRMDRDGSNREVFTYGVRNSVGQDFHPVTGELWWTDNQVDGMGDDIPPGELNRQTKAGQNFGHPWFGGGKTRTNEYKGVTPPDGIVHPAVETTAHCADLGMAFYTGDQFPGKYKNAIFSAQHGSWNRTEPCGARVMVTYIDDKGNAKMEPFAEGWLNENKEYDGRPMSITMMKDGSMLVSDDYAGAIYKISYVGS
;
A
#
# COMPACT_ATOMS: atom_id res chain seq x y z
N THR A 1 -0.49 -11.39 22.57
CA THR A 1 -1.90 -11.31 22.15
C THR A 1 -2.12 -12.18 20.92
N PHE A 2 -3.10 -13.05 20.98
CA PHE A 2 -3.51 -13.89 19.86
C PHE A 2 -4.89 -13.46 19.38
N ILE A 3 -5.10 -13.54 18.08
CA ILE A 3 -6.38 -13.21 17.45
C ILE A 3 -7.09 -14.51 17.06
N ALA A 4 -8.28 -14.73 17.62
CA ALA A 4 -9.10 -15.88 17.27
C ALA A 4 -9.44 -15.90 15.78
N GLN A 5 -9.29 -17.05 15.14
CA GLN A 5 -9.49 -17.22 13.70
C GLN A 5 -10.86 -17.80 13.35
N ASP A 6 -11.61 -18.23 14.33
CA ASP A 6 -12.96 -18.82 14.17
C ASP A 6 -14.00 -17.95 14.85
N GLY A 7 -15.27 -18.25 14.56
CA GLY A 7 -16.41 -17.62 15.21
C GLY A 7 -17.27 -16.79 14.26
N PRO A 8 -18.23 -16.01 14.82
CA PRO A 8 -19.21 -15.29 14.01
C PRO A 8 -18.63 -14.29 13.00
N LYS A 9 -17.52 -13.64 13.34
CA LYS A 9 -16.85 -12.71 12.43
C LYS A 9 -16.31 -13.43 11.20
N ALA A 10 -15.62 -14.56 11.38
CA ALA A 10 -15.11 -15.37 10.28
C ALA A 10 -16.26 -15.88 9.40
N ASP A 11 -17.33 -16.36 10.01
CA ASP A 11 -18.51 -16.87 9.30
C ASP A 11 -19.17 -15.78 8.47
N ASN A 12 -19.33 -14.58 9.04
CA ASN A 12 -19.88 -13.43 8.33
C ASN A 12 -19.03 -13.02 7.12
N ILE A 13 -17.73 -12.99 7.29
CA ILE A 13 -16.81 -12.68 6.18
C ILE A 13 -16.91 -13.72 5.07
N ARG A 14 -16.98 -15.00 5.41
CA ARG A 14 -17.18 -16.07 4.43
C ARG A 14 -18.47 -15.90 3.63
N GLU A 15 -19.55 -15.44 4.27
CA GLU A 15 -20.80 -15.13 3.58
C GLU A 15 -20.64 -13.93 2.63
N ILE A 16 -19.96 -12.87 3.06
CA ILE A 16 -19.66 -11.69 2.22
C ILE A 16 -18.87 -12.11 0.97
N LEU A 17 -17.87 -13.00 1.12
CA LEU A 17 -17.03 -13.44 0.02
C LEU A 17 -17.79 -14.20 -1.09
N LYS A 18 -18.95 -14.78 -0.79
CA LYS A 18 -19.82 -15.41 -1.79
C LYS A 18 -20.37 -14.40 -2.81
N ASN A 19 -20.41 -13.11 -2.45
CA ASN A 19 -20.91 -12.04 -3.30
C ASN A 19 -19.80 -11.36 -4.12
N ILE A 20 -18.54 -11.74 -3.95
CA ILE A 20 -17.43 -11.15 -4.68
C ILE A 20 -17.39 -11.71 -6.10
N LYS A 21 -17.39 -10.80 -7.06
CA LYS A 21 -17.35 -11.13 -8.49
C LYS A 21 -15.93 -10.96 -9.02
N MET A 22 -15.47 -11.98 -9.73
CA MET A 22 -14.14 -12.03 -10.36
C MET A 22 -14.26 -12.69 -11.73
N PRO A 23 -13.25 -12.59 -12.60
CA PRO A 23 -13.20 -13.37 -13.84
C PRO A 23 -13.30 -14.87 -13.57
N ALA A 24 -13.79 -15.62 -14.55
CA ALA A 24 -13.95 -17.08 -14.45
C ALA A 24 -12.62 -17.76 -14.09
N GLY A 25 -12.71 -18.79 -13.24
CA GLY A 25 -11.56 -19.59 -12.81
C GLY A 25 -10.87 -19.07 -11.54
N PHE A 26 -11.24 -17.91 -11.05
CA PHE A 26 -10.72 -17.37 -9.78
C PHE A 26 -11.60 -17.75 -8.59
N LYS A 27 -10.95 -17.93 -7.45
CA LYS A 27 -11.56 -18.27 -6.17
C LYS A 27 -11.03 -17.30 -5.11
N ILE A 28 -11.90 -16.87 -4.20
CA ILE A 28 -11.53 -16.04 -3.04
C ILE A 28 -11.93 -16.74 -1.74
N GLU A 29 -11.04 -16.70 -0.75
CA GLU A 29 -11.23 -17.33 0.55
C GLU A 29 -10.74 -16.40 1.66
N LEU A 30 -11.29 -16.58 2.86
CA LEU A 30 -10.73 -15.97 4.06
C LEU A 30 -9.41 -16.68 4.39
N TYR A 31 -8.32 -15.92 4.39
CA TYR A 31 -6.99 -16.42 4.78
C TYR A 31 -6.74 -16.26 6.27
N ALA A 32 -7.02 -15.07 6.82
CA ALA A 32 -6.80 -14.77 8.23
C ALA A 32 -7.70 -13.63 8.72
N LEU A 33 -8.03 -13.64 10.01
CA LEU A 33 -8.57 -12.47 10.71
C LEU A 33 -7.38 -11.72 11.32
N VAL A 34 -7.20 -10.47 10.90
CA VAL A 34 -6.09 -9.61 11.35
C VAL A 34 -6.64 -8.20 11.58
N PRO A 35 -6.66 -7.71 12.82
CA PRO A 35 -7.17 -6.36 13.08
C PRO A 35 -6.36 -5.29 12.36
N ASP A 36 -7.03 -4.33 11.75
CA ASP A 36 -6.42 -3.20 11.04
C ASP A 36 -5.35 -3.66 10.03
N ALA A 37 -5.62 -4.75 9.29
CA ALA A 37 -4.68 -5.33 8.33
C ALA A 37 -4.39 -4.38 7.17
N ARG A 38 -3.13 -3.95 7.03
CA ARG A 38 -2.74 -2.99 6.00
C ARG A 38 -1.62 -3.56 5.13
N ASP A 39 -0.45 -2.95 5.09
CA ASP A 39 0.64 -3.46 4.27
C ASP A 39 1.09 -4.85 4.72
N MET A 40 1.57 -5.66 3.81
CA MET A 40 1.90 -7.06 4.06
C MET A 40 3.24 -7.42 3.45
N ALA A 41 4.00 -8.27 4.12
CA ALA A 41 5.24 -8.83 3.61
C ALA A 41 5.33 -10.31 3.95
N MET A 42 5.40 -11.15 2.93
CA MET A 42 5.64 -12.58 3.09
C MET A 42 7.12 -12.82 3.35
N ALA A 43 7.42 -13.55 4.41
CA ALA A 43 8.79 -13.92 4.72
C ALA A 43 9.39 -14.83 3.63
N PRO A 44 10.71 -14.74 3.35
CA PRO A 44 11.33 -15.44 2.23
C PRO A 44 11.17 -16.96 2.26
N GLN A 45 11.09 -17.58 3.44
CA GLN A 45 10.84 -19.02 3.56
C GLN A 45 9.35 -19.38 3.40
N GLY A 46 8.47 -18.39 3.32
CA GLY A 46 7.03 -18.61 3.22
C GLY A 46 6.37 -19.11 4.50
N THR A 47 7.02 -18.99 5.64
CA THR A 47 6.53 -19.52 6.93
C THR A 47 5.61 -18.56 7.65
N ALA A 48 5.73 -17.26 7.40
CA ALA A 48 4.98 -16.24 8.10
C ALA A 48 4.75 -15.00 7.22
N LEU A 49 3.59 -14.39 7.39
CA LEU A 49 3.22 -13.11 6.80
C LEU A 49 3.25 -12.04 7.89
N PHE A 50 3.96 -10.95 7.63
CA PHE A 50 4.02 -9.81 8.55
C PHE A 50 3.08 -8.72 8.05
N VAL A 51 2.26 -8.17 8.94
CA VAL A 51 1.16 -7.27 8.57
C VAL A 51 1.26 -5.98 9.38
N GLY A 52 1.43 -4.87 8.65
CA GLY A 52 1.43 -3.53 9.24
C GLY A 52 0.03 -3.03 9.57
N THR A 53 -0.04 -2.03 10.42
CA THR A 53 -1.29 -1.39 10.85
C THR A 53 -1.14 0.12 10.95
N ARG A 54 -2.25 0.83 11.09
CA ARG A 54 -2.26 2.27 11.38
C ARG A 54 -2.30 2.62 12.86
N LYS A 55 -2.17 1.63 13.75
CA LYS A 55 -2.22 1.82 15.20
C LYS A 55 -0.85 1.57 15.81
N ASP A 56 -0.71 0.50 16.54
CA ASP A 56 0.47 0.22 17.36
C ASP A 56 0.96 -1.23 17.27
N LYS A 57 0.44 -2.01 16.33
CA LYS A 57 0.80 -3.42 16.17
C LYS A 57 1.35 -3.72 14.79
N VAL A 58 2.33 -4.62 14.76
CA VAL A 58 2.65 -5.44 13.59
C VAL A 58 2.20 -6.84 13.93
N TRP A 59 1.42 -7.45 13.05
CA TRP A 59 0.91 -8.81 13.26
C TRP A 59 1.75 -9.82 12.49
N VAL A 60 1.86 -11.02 13.04
CA VAL A 60 2.46 -12.19 12.37
C VAL A 60 1.37 -13.22 12.13
N VAL A 61 1.23 -13.64 10.90
CA VAL A 61 0.27 -14.64 10.45
C VAL A 61 1.04 -15.88 10.02
N SER A 62 0.76 -17.03 10.62
CA SER A 62 1.40 -18.28 10.26
C SER A 62 0.39 -19.36 9.87
N ASP A 63 0.73 -20.10 8.81
CA ASP A 63 0.01 -21.25 8.29
C ASP A 63 0.96 -22.45 8.46
N ARG A 64 0.87 -23.14 9.61
CA ARG A 64 1.85 -24.15 10.03
C ARG A 64 1.65 -25.46 9.30
N ASP A 65 0.41 -25.85 9.03
CA ASP A 65 0.07 -27.08 8.32
C ASP A 65 0.03 -26.92 6.81
N ARG A 66 0.16 -25.67 6.34
CA ARG A 66 0.20 -25.31 4.91
C ARG A 66 -1.07 -25.67 4.14
N ASP A 67 -2.21 -25.60 4.80
CA ASP A 67 -3.49 -25.84 4.16
C ASP A 67 -4.03 -24.63 3.38
N GLY A 68 -3.34 -23.48 3.45
CA GLY A 68 -3.72 -22.25 2.76
C GLY A 68 -4.63 -21.34 3.58
N VAL A 69 -4.80 -21.64 4.86
CA VAL A 69 -5.52 -20.83 5.84
C VAL A 69 -4.63 -20.61 7.05
N ALA A 70 -4.69 -19.44 7.65
CA ALA A 70 -3.86 -19.14 8.81
C ALA A 70 -4.30 -19.95 10.05
N ASP A 71 -3.32 -20.54 10.71
CA ASP A 71 -3.52 -21.21 12.01
C ASP A 71 -3.45 -20.24 13.17
N GLU A 72 -2.57 -19.25 13.07
CA GLU A 72 -2.25 -18.38 14.18
C GLU A 72 -1.96 -16.94 13.71
N VAL A 73 -2.53 -15.98 14.41
CA VAL A 73 -2.23 -14.56 14.28
C VAL A 73 -1.88 -14.02 15.66
N LYS A 74 -0.69 -13.43 15.76
CA LYS A 74 -0.23 -12.81 17.00
C LYS A 74 0.55 -11.53 16.74
N ASP A 75 0.71 -10.69 17.78
CA ASP A 75 1.53 -9.49 17.68
C ASP A 75 3.02 -9.86 17.56
N PHE A 76 3.67 -9.14 16.68
CA PHE A 76 5.11 -9.24 16.47
C PHE A 76 5.85 -8.35 17.45
N ALA A 77 6.94 -8.83 18.04
CA ALA A 77 7.83 -8.11 18.94
C ALA A 77 7.09 -7.31 20.03
N PRO A 78 6.29 -7.99 20.88
CA PRO A 78 5.44 -7.31 21.87
C PRO A 78 6.20 -6.50 22.91
N SER A 79 7.50 -6.71 23.07
CA SER A 79 8.35 -5.88 23.94
C SER A 79 8.73 -4.53 23.36
N LEU A 80 8.45 -4.30 22.07
CA LEU A 80 8.69 -3.04 21.39
C LEU A 80 7.39 -2.26 21.21
N GLU A 81 7.51 -0.93 21.28
CA GLU A 81 6.41 -0.02 20.95
C GLU A 81 6.52 0.40 19.49
N PHE A 82 5.40 0.35 18.78
CA PHE A 82 5.27 0.83 17.41
C PHE A 82 4.31 2.02 17.35
N ASP A 83 4.59 2.96 16.45
CA ASP A 83 3.71 4.10 16.17
C ASP A 83 3.38 4.17 14.68
N VAL A 84 2.17 3.74 14.32
CA VAL A 84 1.69 3.63 12.94
C VAL A 84 2.66 2.81 12.06
N PRO A 85 2.91 1.54 12.38
CA PRO A 85 3.84 0.69 11.63
C PRO A 85 3.17 0.12 10.37
N ASN A 86 2.75 0.99 9.46
CA ASN A 86 2.00 0.58 8.29
C ASN A 86 2.85 -0.18 7.27
N GLY A 87 4.06 0.31 7.00
CA GLY A 87 4.90 -0.23 5.93
C GLY A 87 5.78 -1.38 6.41
N VAL A 88 5.70 -2.51 5.72
CA VAL A 88 6.52 -3.71 6.00
C VAL A 88 7.09 -4.26 4.70
N GLN A 89 8.36 -4.68 4.71
CA GLN A 89 9.00 -5.28 3.54
C GLN A 89 10.18 -6.15 3.93
N PHE A 90 10.32 -7.30 3.28
CA PHE A 90 11.51 -8.14 3.41
C PHE A 90 12.53 -7.86 2.31
N SER A 91 13.80 -7.85 2.69
CA SER A 91 14.88 -8.02 1.71
C SER A 91 14.97 -9.48 1.28
N LYS A 92 15.63 -9.74 0.16
CA LYS A 92 15.90 -11.11 -0.30
C LYS A 92 16.73 -11.92 0.70
N ALA A 93 17.56 -11.24 1.51
CA ALA A 93 18.37 -11.86 2.56
C ALA A 93 17.56 -12.15 3.85
N GLY A 94 16.29 -11.77 3.91
CA GLY A 94 15.42 -12.06 5.06
C GLY A 94 15.39 -10.98 6.13
N PHE A 95 15.84 -9.77 5.84
CA PHE A 95 15.74 -8.63 6.74
C PHE A 95 14.37 -7.98 6.58
N LEU A 96 13.62 -7.87 7.68
CA LEU A 96 12.34 -7.18 7.69
C LEU A 96 12.55 -5.69 8.01
N TYR A 97 12.07 -4.83 7.13
CA TYR A 97 12.01 -3.38 7.37
C TYR A 97 10.59 -2.99 7.74
N VAL A 98 10.46 -2.18 8.80
CA VAL A 98 9.19 -1.63 9.26
C VAL A 98 9.29 -0.11 9.24
N ALA A 99 8.47 0.53 8.45
CA ALA A 99 8.37 1.99 8.37
C ALA A 99 7.17 2.47 9.17
N GLU A 100 7.45 3.28 10.18
CA GLU A 100 6.47 3.89 11.09
C GLU A 100 6.28 5.38 10.72
N ARG A 101 5.40 6.06 11.42
CA ARG A 101 5.15 7.50 11.22
C ARG A 101 6.44 8.31 11.14
N ASN A 102 7.35 8.10 12.07
CA ASN A 102 8.62 8.85 12.17
C ASN A 102 9.77 7.98 12.67
N HIS A 103 9.88 6.77 12.13
CA HIS A 103 10.88 5.79 12.55
C HIS A 103 10.98 4.68 11.51
N VAL A 104 12.16 4.18 11.21
CA VAL A 104 12.34 2.99 10.37
C VAL A 104 13.25 2.02 11.10
N ARG A 105 12.76 0.79 11.31
CA ARG A 105 13.52 -0.28 11.96
C ARG A 105 13.72 -1.46 11.02
N MET A 106 14.81 -2.18 11.25
CA MET A 106 15.13 -3.41 10.55
C MET A 106 15.27 -4.55 11.56
N PHE A 107 14.67 -5.67 11.24
CA PHE A 107 14.71 -6.89 12.05
C PHE A 107 15.47 -7.96 11.26
N PRO A 108 16.73 -8.28 11.62
CA PRO A 108 17.58 -9.16 10.81
C PRO A 108 17.15 -10.61 10.77
N ALA A 109 16.33 -11.05 11.75
CA ALA A 109 15.95 -12.44 11.89
C ALA A 109 14.47 -12.63 12.30
N ALA A 110 13.58 -11.72 11.85
CA ALA A 110 12.17 -11.73 12.21
C ALA A 110 11.48 -13.08 11.90
N GLU A 111 11.75 -13.67 10.73
CA GLU A 111 11.14 -14.94 10.32
C GLU A 111 11.48 -16.09 11.25
N PHE A 112 12.66 -16.08 11.89
CA PHE A 112 13.14 -17.16 12.74
C PHE A 112 12.83 -16.96 14.23
N PHE A 113 12.58 -15.71 14.66
CA PHE A 113 12.42 -15.37 16.07
C PHE A 113 11.09 -14.71 16.43
N PHE A 114 10.13 -14.68 15.52
CA PHE A 114 8.82 -14.05 15.78
C PHE A 114 8.01 -14.73 16.89
N GLU A 115 8.35 -15.95 17.25
CA GLU A 115 7.68 -16.71 18.32
C GLU A 115 7.93 -16.10 19.70
N GLY A 116 9.09 -15.48 19.90
CA GLY A 116 9.48 -14.89 21.17
C GLY A 116 8.96 -13.46 21.35
N PRO A 117 8.94 -12.96 22.60
CA PRO A 117 8.55 -11.58 22.89
C PRO A 117 9.62 -10.57 22.47
N ASP A 118 10.88 -10.98 22.47
CA ASP A 118 12.04 -10.14 22.20
C ASP A 118 12.63 -10.48 20.84
N VAL A 119 12.68 -9.51 19.96
CA VAL A 119 13.25 -9.64 18.62
C VAL A 119 14.31 -8.56 18.43
N VAL A 120 15.47 -8.95 17.90
CA VAL A 120 16.54 -7.99 17.61
C VAL A 120 16.08 -7.00 16.58
N ALA A 121 16.20 -5.71 16.89
CA ALA A 121 15.85 -4.59 16.03
C ALA A 121 17.04 -3.62 15.90
N VAL A 122 17.20 -3.06 14.72
CA VAL A 122 18.21 -2.04 14.41
C VAL A 122 17.49 -0.81 13.88
N ASP A 123 17.81 0.35 14.42
CA ASP A 123 17.31 1.61 13.86
C ASP A 123 18.01 1.93 12.55
N ILE A 124 17.24 1.96 11.47
CA ILE A 124 17.71 2.43 10.15
C ILE A 124 17.57 3.96 10.08
N VAL A 125 16.41 4.46 10.49
CA VAL A 125 16.17 5.88 10.74
C VAL A 125 15.68 5.99 12.18
N PRO A 126 16.48 6.61 13.07
CA PRO A 126 16.09 6.76 14.48
C PRO A 126 14.76 7.48 14.65
N LYS A 127 14.07 7.17 15.73
CA LYS A 127 12.79 7.82 16.07
C LYS A 127 12.95 9.34 16.08
N GLY A 128 12.05 10.03 15.36
CA GLY A 128 12.08 11.49 15.24
C GLY A 128 12.93 12.02 14.09
N GLU A 129 13.58 11.14 13.30
CA GLU A 129 14.51 11.58 12.26
C GLU A 129 14.04 11.25 10.83
N LEU A 130 12.91 10.55 10.67
CA LEU A 130 12.34 10.30 9.33
C LEU A 130 11.73 11.60 8.77
N ILE A 131 11.00 12.33 9.62
CA ILE A 131 10.48 13.67 9.35
C ILE A 131 10.81 14.56 10.57
N PRO A 132 10.85 15.90 10.40
CA PRO A 132 10.97 16.79 11.57
C PRO A 132 9.82 16.56 12.56
N GLU A 133 10.11 16.51 13.85
CA GLU A 133 9.09 16.25 14.89
C GLU A 133 7.92 17.25 14.84
N GLY A 134 8.20 18.50 14.50
CA GLY A 134 7.18 19.54 14.33
C GLY A 134 6.24 19.31 13.15
N GLU A 135 6.56 18.37 12.26
CA GLU A 135 5.74 18.01 11.10
C GLU A 135 4.96 16.71 11.31
N GLU A 136 5.05 16.10 12.47
CA GLU A 136 4.22 14.94 12.80
C GLU A 136 2.73 15.32 12.82
N SER A 137 1.91 14.43 12.27
CA SER A 137 0.48 14.65 12.11
C SER A 137 -0.29 13.33 12.32
N TYR A 138 -1.60 13.43 12.45
CA TYR A 138 -2.51 12.29 12.42
C TYR A 138 -2.99 11.98 10.99
N ASN A 139 -2.76 12.89 10.03
CA ASN A 139 -3.17 12.73 8.65
C ASN A 139 -2.00 12.25 7.78
N HIS A 140 -2.30 11.36 6.84
CA HIS A 140 -1.35 10.87 5.83
C HIS A 140 -0.04 10.32 6.42
N THR A 141 -0.17 9.55 7.50
CA THR A 141 0.97 9.05 8.29
C THR A 141 1.35 7.61 7.99
N ALA A 142 0.58 6.92 7.16
CA ALA A 142 0.88 5.55 6.76
C ALA A 142 2.05 5.55 5.77
N ARG A 143 3.23 5.14 6.23
CA ARG A 143 4.41 4.99 5.36
C ARG A 143 4.35 3.65 4.65
N VAL A 144 4.88 3.62 3.43
CA VAL A 144 5.13 2.39 2.68
C VAL A 144 6.63 2.31 2.44
N VAL A 145 7.20 1.13 2.61
CA VAL A 145 8.62 0.88 2.36
C VAL A 145 8.77 -0.27 1.38
N ASP A 146 9.58 -0.07 0.34
CA ASP A 146 9.93 -1.10 -0.64
C ASP A 146 11.41 -1.04 -0.95
N ILE A 147 11.95 -2.15 -1.46
CA ILE A 147 13.33 -2.25 -1.87
C ILE A 147 13.37 -2.29 -3.40
N GLY A 148 14.05 -1.31 -3.99
CA GLY A 148 14.16 -1.19 -5.43
C GLY A 148 15.18 -2.17 -6.05
N PRO A 149 15.21 -2.25 -7.38
CA PRO A 149 16.21 -3.06 -8.08
C PRO A 149 17.66 -2.59 -7.84
N ASP A 150 17.82 -1.35 -7.39
CA ASP A 150 19.10 -0.78 -6.94
C ASP A 150 19.47 -1.18 -5.50
N ASN A 151 18.67 -2.04 -4.87
CA ASN A 151 18.83 -2.51 -3.49
C ASN A 151 18.76 -1.40 -2.43
N LYS A 152 18.04 -0.32 -2.74
CA LYS A 152 17.81 0.81 -1.84
C LYS A 152 16.39 0.78 -1.29
N LEU A 153 16.19 1.42 -0.13
CA LEU A 153 14.88 1.64 0.45
C LEU A 153 14.19 2.83 -0.22
N TYR A 154 12.92 2.64 -0.58
CA TYR A 154 12.02 3.68 -1.08
C TYR A 154 10.87 3.82 -0.09
N ILE A 155 10.72 5.02 0.47
CA ILE A 155 9.72 5.27 1.53
C ILE A 155 8.84 6.44 1.12
N SER A 156 7.53 6.20 1.05
CA SER A 156 6.55 7.26 0.80
C SER A 156 6.28 8.08 2.06
N LEU A 157 6.25 9.39 1.92
CA LEU A 157 5.97 10.32 2.99
C LEU A 157 4.80 11.23 2.61
N GLY A 158 3.59 10.88 3.04
CA GLY A 158 2.41 11.70 2.82
C GLY A 158 2.55 13.07 3.51
N GLN A 159 2.02 14.12 2.88
CA GLN A 159 1.98 15.44 3.49
C GLN A 159 0.62 15.63 4.20
N PRO A 160 0.56 16.37 5.32
CA PRO A 160 -0.60 16.32 6.21
C PRO A 160 -1.82 17.16 5.79
N TYR A 161 -1.66 18.04 4.81
CA TYR A 161 -2.72 18.95 4.38
C TYR A 161 -3.58 18.35 3.28
N ASN A 162 -4.80 18.88 3.11
CA ASN A 162 -5.59 18.59 1.90
C ASN A 162 -4.86 19.10 0.65
N VAL A 163 -4.43 20.36 0.69
CA VAL A 163 -3.54 20.97 -0.31
C VAL A 163 -2.37 21.60 0.43
N ALA A 164 -1.16 21.20 0.12
CA ALA A 164 0.03 21.71 0.78
C ALA A 164 0.14 23.23 0.62
N PRO A 165 0.26 24.00 1.71
CA PRO A 165 0.34 25.44 1.63
C PRO A 165 1.70 25.91 1.10
N PRO A 166 1.76 27.09 0.44
CA PRO A 166 3.00 27.59 -0.17
C PRO A 166 4.19 27.69 0.78
N GLU A 167 3.95 28.07 2.02
CA GLU A 167 5.01 28.23 3.04
C GLU A 167 5.68 26.91 3.46
N LYS A 168 5.08 25.75 3.13
CA LYS A 168 5.64 24.44 3.43
C LYS A 168 6.45 23.82 2.29
N LEU A 169 6.34 24.35 1.08
CA LEU A 169 6.92 23.69 -0.11
C LEU A 169 8.43 23.55 -0.05
N GLU A 170 9.14 24.57 0.46
CA GLU A 170 10.60 24.50 0.59
C GLU A 170 11.01 23.39 1.56
N LEU A 171 10.39 23.35 2.74
CA LEU A 171 10.65 22.32 3.75
C LEU A 171 10.34 20.93 3.21
N TYR A 172 9.22 20.77 2.50
CA TYR A 172 8.80 19.48 1.95
C TYR A 172 9.75 19.01 0.84
N ASN A 173 10.22 19.91 -0.01
CA ASN A 173 11.23 19.57 -1.03
C ASN A 173 12.55 19.13 -0.41
N GLN A 174 12.92 19.69 0.74
CA GLN A 174 14.15 19.32 1.46
C GLN A 174 14.02 17.99 2.20
N THR A 175 12.87 17.73 2.82
CA THR A 175 12.66 16.56 3.69
C THR A 175 12.08 15.35 2.96
N GLY A 176 11.42 15.57 1.81
CA GLY A 176 10.70 14.53 1.07
C GLY A 176 9.27 14.32 1.53
N ILE A 177 8.77 15.11 2.48
CA ILE A 177 7.34 15.12 2.83
C ILE A 177 6.55 15.55 1.59
N GLY A 178 5.49 14.82 1.28
CA GLY A 178 4.81 14.98 -0.02
C GLY A 178 5.63 14.43 -1.17
N GLY A 179 6.30 13.32 -0.93
CA GLY A 179 7.16 12.64 -1.90
C GLY A 179 7.45 11.20 -1.56
N ILE A 180 8.45 10.66 -2.24
CA ILE A 180 9.05 9.36 -1.96
C ILE A 180 10.54 9.59 -1.81
N ILE A 181 11.10 9.19 -0.66
CA ILE A 181 12.54 9.25 -0.42
C ILE A 181 13.20 7.92 -0.76
N ARG A 182 14.48 7.98 -1.09
CA ARG A 182 15.32 6.82 -1.33
C ARG A 182 16.57 6.93 -0.47
N MET A 183 17.02 5.81 0.08
CA MET A 183 18.23 5.74 0.89
C MET A 183 18.87 4.36 0.78
N ASP A 184 20.15 4.26 1.15
CA ASP A 184 20.75 2.96 1.34
C ASP A 184 20.07 2.21 2.49
N ARG A 185 20.18 0.89 2.51
CA ARG A 185 19.48 0.06 3.51
C ARG A 185 19.96 0.27 4.93
N ASP A 186 21.10 0.92 5.14
CA ASP A 186 21.60 1.34 6.45
C ASP A 186 21.11 2.74 6.87
N GLY A 187 20.31 3.39 6.04
CA GLY A 187 19.77 4.73 6.29
C GLY A 187 20.63 5.87 5.75
N SER A 188 21.81 5.59 5.22
CA SER A 188 22.71 6.59 4.63
C SER A 188 22.27 7.02 3.23
N ASN A 189 22.87 8.12 2.73
CA ASN A 189 22.66 8.64 1.38
C ASN A 189 21.21 8.88 1.03
N ARG A 190 20.46 9.46 1.97
CA ARG A 190 19.05 9.82 1.78
C ARG A 190 18.91 10.92 0.73
N GLU A 191 17.98 10.72 -0.18
CA GLU A 191 17.62 11.69 -1.22
C GLU A 191 16.11 11.69 -1.47
N VAL A 192 15.59 12.78 -2.03
CA VAL A 192 14.20 12.85 -2.48
C VAL A 192 14.15 12.31 -3.91
N PHE A 193 13.47 11.19 -4.10
CA PHE A 193 13.35 10.51 -5.39
C PHE A 193 12.16 11.03 -6.20
N THR A 194 11.04 11.33 -5.51
CA THR A 194 9.78 11.75 -6.11
C THR A 194 9.27 13.00 -5.42
N TYR A 195 8.88 14.00 -6.21
CA TYR A 195 8.25 15.24 -5.74
C TYR A 195 6.79 15.31 -6.19
N GLY A 196 6.01 16.14 -5.54
CA GLY A 196 4.64 16.44 -5.98
C GLY A 196 3.64 15.32 -5.70
N VAL A 197 3.78 14.64 -4.57
CA VAL A 197 2.89 13.60 -4.07
C VAL A 197 2.01 14.19 -2.98
N ARG A 198 0.72 13.83 -2.97
CA ARG A 198 -0.14 14.18 -1.83
C ARG A 198 -0.06 13.12 -0.73
N ASN A 199 -0.43 11.89 -1.05
CA ASN A 199 -0.37 10.76 -0.11
C ASN A 199 -0.35 9.42 -0.86
N SER A 200 0.83 8.88 -1.08
CA SER A 200 0.99 7.55 -1.67
C SER A 200 1.04 6.48 -0.58
N VAL A 201 0.17 5.49 -0.69
CA VAL A 201 0.10 4.34 0.23
C VAL A 201 0.25 3.02 -0.54
N GLY A 202 0.86 3.06 -1.69
CA GLY A 202 1.13 1.88 -2.51
C GLY A 202 2.18 2.16 -3.55
N GLN A 203 3.19 1.31 -3.63
CA GLN A 203 4.26 1.40 -4.62
C GLN A 203 4.83 0.02 -4.91
N ASP A 204 5.36 -0.15 -6.09
CA ASP A 204 6.12 -1.35 -6.47
C ASP A 204 6.94 -1.08 -7.73
N PHE A 205 7.85 -1.95 -8.05
CA PHE A 205 8.76 -1.83 -9.18
C PHE A 205 8.36 -2.76 -10.30
N HIS A 206 8.32 -2.25 -11.51
CA HIS A 206 8.06 -3.07 -12.69
C HIS A 206 9.13 -4.16 -12.81
N PRO A 207 8.75 -5.45 -12.90
CA PRO A 207 9.70 -6.57 -12.86
C PRO A 207 10.73 -6.58 -13.98
N VAL A 208 10.41 -5.99 -15.13
CA VAL A 208 11.28 -5.96 -16.32
C VAL A 208 12.04 -4.64 -16.43
N THR A 209 11.34 -3.52 -16.34
CA THR A 209 11.94 -2.18 -16.55
C THR A 209 12.60 -1.62 -15.30
N GLY A 210 12.23 -2.10 -14.11
CA GLY A 210 12.71 -1.56 -12.83
C GLY A 210 12.12 -0.20 -12.47
N GLU A 211 11.21 0.33 -13.26
CA GLU A 211 10.58 1.61 -13.01
C GLU A 211 9.65 1.54 -11.80
N LEU A 212 9.64 2.60 -11.00
CA LEU A 212 8.73 2.73 -9.87
C LEU A 212 7.33 3.12 -10.35
N TRP A 213 6.32 2.36 -9.90
CA TRP A 213 4.91 2.68 -10.05
C TRP A 213 4.29 2.88 -8.67
N TRP A 214 3.40 3.86 -8.54
CA TRP A 214 2.80 4.19 -7.25
C TRP A 214 1.44 4.85 -7.41
N THR A 215 0.59 4.66 -6.39
CA THR A 215 -0.75 5.28 -6.32
C THR A 215 -0.68 6.57 -5.53
N ASP A 216 -1.62 7.48 -5.78
CA ASP A 216 -1.76 8.72 -5.01
C ASP A 216 -3.22 9.00 -4.68
N ASN A 217 -3.45 9.32 -3.41
CA ASN A 217 -4.74 9.79 -2.90
C ASN A 217 -4.85 11.28 -3.10
N GLN A 218 -5.91 11.73 -3.78
CA GLN A 218 -5.99 13.07 -4.28
C GLN A 218 -6.88 14.01 -3.45
N VAL A 219 -6.90 15.29 -3.83
CA VAL A 219 -7.49 16.39 -3.07
C VAL A 219 -8.99 16.19 -2.85
N ASP A 220 -9.45 16.48 -1.64
CA ASP A 220 -10.86 16.48 -1.25
C ASP A 220 -11.49 17.87 -1.40
N GLY A 221 -12.84 17.91 -1.47
CA GLY A 221 -13.58 19.15 -1.40
C GLY A 221 -13.79 19.87 -2.73
N MET A 222 -13.52 19.20 -3.86
CA MET A 222 -13.76 19.73 -5.21
C MET A 222 -15.00 19.12 -5.88
N GLY A 223 -15.84 18.41 -5.14
CA GLY A 223 -17.03 17.73 -5.61
C GLY A 223 -16.83 16.24 -5.85
N ASP A 224 -17.88 15.56 -6.30
CA ASP A 224 -17.89 14.11 -6.46
C ASP A 224 -16.97 13.58 -7.56
N ASP A 225 -16.83 14.35 -8.65
CA ASP A 225 -16.25 13.83 -9.89
C ASP A 225 -14.80 14.26 -10.13
N ILE A 226 -14.28 15.19 -9.36
CA ILE A 226 -12.91 15.68 -9.46
C ILE A 226 -12.26 15.88 -8.09
N PRO A 227 -10.94 15.80 -8.01
CA PRO A 227 -10.01 15.34 -9.03
C PRO A 227 -9.98 13.82 -9.14
N PRO A 228 -9.46 13.24 -10.24
CA PRO A 228 -9.27 11.79 -10.32
C PRO A 228 -8.21 11.32 -9.33
N GLY A 229 -8.30 10.06 -8.90
CA GLY A 229 -7.20 9.34 -8.28
C GLY A 229 -6.13 8.99 -9.30
N GLU A 230 -4.98 8.52 -8.86
CA GLU A 230 -3.83 8.33 -9.75
C GLU A 230 -3.12 7.00 -9.54
N LEU A 231 -2.72 6.39 -10.66
CA LEU A 231 -1.63 5.44 -10.73
C LEU A 231 -0.52 6.07 -11.56
N ASN A 232 0.67 6.22 -10.98
CA ASN A 232 1.79 6.94 -11.53
C ASN A 232 2.91 6.02 -11.96
N ARG A 233 3.59 6.37 -13.05
CA ARG A 233 4.82 5.75 -13.55
C ARG A 233 5.95 6.75 -13.44
N GLN A 234 7.02 6.37 -12.76
CA GLN A 234 8.20 7.19 -12.63
C GLN A 234 9.38 6.57 -13.38
N THR A 235 9.93 7.31 -14.34
CA THR A 235 10.98 6.80 -15.24
C THR A 235 12.38 7.20 -14.79
N LYS A 236 12.51 8.22 -13.94
CA LYS A 236 13.80 8.69 -13.42
C LYS A 236 13.63 9.43 -12.09
N ALA A 237 14.73 9.52 -11.34
CA ALA A 237 14.78 10.27 -10.09
C ALA A 237 14.47 11.75 -10.30
N GLY A 238 13.83 12.39 -9.31
CA GLY A 238 13.62 13.82 -9.26
C GLY A 238 12.40 14.32 -10.03
N GLN A 239 11.58 13.45 -10.61
CA GLN A 239 10.35 13.87 -11.28
C GLN A 239 9.33 14.42 -10.30
N ASN A 240 8.54 15.40 -10.74
CA ASN A 240 7.48 16.06 -10.00
C ASN A 240 6.12 15.69 -10.60
N PHE A 241 5.22 15.16 -9.78
CA PHE A 241 3.91 14.66 -10.21
C PHE A 241 2.74 15.62 -9.95
N GLY A 242 3.03 16.85 -9.52
CA GLY A 242 2.11 17.98 -9.67
C GLY A 242 1.44 18.50 -8.42
N HIS A 243 1.39 17.78 -7.30
CA HIS A 243 0.82 18.35 -6.07
C HIS A 243 1.79 19.42 -5.50
N PRO A 244 1.34 20.60 -5.07
CA PRO A 244 -0.04 21.03 -4.83
C PRO A 244 -0.68 21.84 -5.98
N TRP A 245 0.00 22.04 -7.10
CA TRP A 245 -0.58 22.80 -8.23
C TRP A 245 -1.73 22.05 -8.88
N PHE A 246 -1.64 20.74 -8.93
CA PHE A 246 -2.70 19.83 -9.38
C PHE A 246 -3.21 19.02 -8.20
N GLY A 247 -4.52 18.88 -8.11
CA GLY A 247 -5.19 18.11 -7.07
C GLY A 247 -5.31 16.62 -7.39
N GLY A 248 -5.12 16.27 -8.65
CA GLY A 248 -5.16 14.95 -9.25
C GLY A 248 -5.29 15.11 -10.77
N GLY A 249 -4.59 14.26 -11.53
CA GLY A 249 -4.57 14.35 -12.98
C GLY A 249 -4.11 15.72 -13.46
N LYS A 250 -4.92 16.37 -14.26
CA LYS A 250 -4.70 17.75 -14.76
C LYS A 250 -5.61 18.76 -14.09
N THR A 251 -6.31 18.38 -13.02
CA THR A 251 -7.21 19.27 -12.30
C THR A 251 -6.41 20.22 -11.42
N ARG A 252 -6.49 21.52 -11.69
CA ARG A 252 -5.82 22.56 -10.91
C ARG A 252 -6.50 22.72 -9.55
N THR A 253 -5.70 22.81 -8.49
CA THR A 253 -6.24 23.15 -7.15
C THR A 253 -6.73 24.60 -7.13
N ASN A 254 -7.76 24.85 -6.31
CA ASN A 254 -8.29 26.20 -6.15
C ASN A 254 -7.26 27.16 -5.56
N GLU A 255 -6.44 26.65 -4.64
CA GLU A 255 -5.40 27.41 -3.91
C GLU A 255 -4.26 27.86 -4.81
N TYR A 256 -4.02 27.17 -5.93
CA TYR A 256 -2.89 27.44 -6.83
C TYR A 256 -3.32 27.85 -8.24
N LYS A 257 -4.61 28.13 -8.48
CA LYS A 257 -5.10 28.50 -9.83
C LYS A 257 -4.36 29.68 -10.45
N GLY A 258 -3.94 30.64 -9.62
CA GLY A 258 -3.20 31.83 -10.07
C GLY A 258 -1.68 31.63 -10.12
N VAL A 259 -1.18 30.45 -9.83
CA VAL A 259 0.25 30.16 -9.75
C VAL A 259 0.64 29.24 -10.90
N THR A 260 1.68 29.61 -11.65
CA THR A 260 2.23 28.76 -12.71
C THR A 260 2.91 27.54 -12.10
N PRO A 261 2.53 26.30 -12.49
CA PRO A 261 3.22 25.11 -12.04
C PRO A 261 4.68 25.09 -12.49
N PRO A 262 5.57 24.39 -11.77
CA PRO A 262 6.92 24.14 -12.26
C PRO A 262 6.91 23.44 -13.62
N ASP A 263 7.97 23.64 -14.39
CA ASP A 263 8.16 22.91 -15.64
C ASP A 263 8.39 21.42 -15.38
N GLY A 264 8.02 20.58 -16.34
CA GLY A 264 8.30 19.15 -16.31
C GLY A 264 7.39 18.32 -15.42
N ILE A 265 6.21 18.84 -15.07
CA ILE A 265 5.20 18.04 -14.32
C ILE A 265 4.85 16.79 -15.11
N VAL A 266 4.92 15.65 -14.42
CA VAL A 266 4.51 14.34 -14.95
C VAL A 266 3.07 14.07 -14.55
N HIS A 267 2.25 13.74 -15.53
CA HIS A 267 0.86 13.37 -15.30
C HIS A 267 0.71 11.86 -15.11
N PRO A 268 -0.37 11.39 -14.46
CA PRO A 268 -0.53 9.98 -14.17
C PRO A 268 -0.60 9.10 -15.41
N ALA A 269 -0.14 7.86 -15.29
CA ALA A 269 -0.32 6.83 -16.30
C ALA A 269 -1.79 6.38 -16.41
N VAL A 270 -2.50 6.37 -15.26
CA VAL A 270 -3.95 6.10 -15.20
C VAL A 270 -4.60 7.10 -14.27
N GLU A 271 -5.67 7.71 -14.73
CA GLU A 271 -6.60 8.46 -13.90
C GLU A 271 -7.74 7.54 -13.47
N THR A 272 -8.01 7.49 -12.16
CA THR A 272 -9.05 6.62 -11.60
C THR A 272 -10.27 7.44 -11.19
N THR A 273 -11.37 6.75 -10.88
CA THR A 273 -12.57 7.41 -10.36
C THR A 273 -12.23 8.23 -9.12
N ALA A 274 -12.69 9.48 -9.09
CA ALA A 274 -12.43 10.41 -8.00
C ALA A 274 -12.86 9.83 -6.64
N HIS A 275 -12.03 10.01 -5.62
CA HIS A 275 -12.28 9.67 -4.22
C HIS A 275 -12.41 8.19 -3.89
N CYS A 276 -12.06 7.28 -4.81
CA CYS A 276 -12.13 5.85 -4.56
C CYS A 276 -10.96 5.31 -3.71
N ALA A 277 -9.99 6.14 -3.39
CA ALA A 277 -8.85 5.83 -2.53
C ALA A 277 -8.00 4.66 -3.05
N ASP A 278 -7.20 4.93 -4.07
CA ASP A 278 -6.20 3.97 -4.58
C ASP A 278 -5.05 3.85 -3.58
N LEU A 279 -4.86 2.67 -3.01
CA LEU A 279 -3.90 2.42 -1.95
C LEU A 279 -2.83 1.41 -2.37
N GLY A 280 -2.73 0.27 -1.67
CA GLY A 280 -1.69 -0.73 -1.92
C GLY A 280 -1.75 -1.35 -3.31
N MET A 281 -0.60 -1.68 -3.84
CA MET A 281 -0.45 -2.29 -5.16
C MET A 281 0.72 -3.25 -5.20
N ALA A 282 0.67 -4.20 -6.13
CA ALA A 282 1.78 -5.10 -6.40
C ALA A 282 1.75 -5.54 -7.87
N PHE A 283 2.93 -5.69 -8.46
CA PHE A 283 3.08 -6.36 -9.74
C PHE A 283 2.88 -7.86 -9.57
N TYR A 284 2.13 -8.47 -10.47
CA TYR A 284 1.95 -9.92 -10.47
C TYR A 284 3.17 -10.60 -11.12
N THR A 285 3.94 -11.30 -10.30
CA THR A 285 5.16 -12.01 -10.71
C THR A 285 5.02 -13.52 -10.60
N GLY A 286 3.85 -14.01 -10.14
CA GLY A 286 3.58 -15.43 -10.00
C GLY A 286 3.30 -16.13 -11.35
N ASP A 287 3.15 -17.45 -11.28
CA ASP A 287 2.89 -18.30 -12.45
C ASP A 287 1.55 -19.03 -12.36
N GLN A 288 0.74 -18.76 -11.33
CA GLN A 288 -0.55 -19.42 -11.13
C GLN A 288 -1.67 -18.82 -12.00
N PHE A 289 -1.73 -17.48 -12.12
CA PHE A 289 -2.76 -16.81 -12.90
C PHE A 289 -2.49 -16.94 -14.40
N PRO A 290 -3.53 -16.84 -15.25
CA PRO A 290 -3.34 -16.86 -16.69
C PRO A 290 -2.29 -15.85 -17.18
N GLY A 291 -1.61 -16.18 -18.30
CA GLY A 291 -0.46 -15.44 -18.79
C GLY A 291 -0.69 -13.94 -19.02
N LYS A 292 -1.92 -13.53 -19.30
CA LYS A 292 -2.25 -12.10 -19.47
C LYS A 292 -2.02 -11.23 -18.23
N TYR A 293 -1.98 -11.85 -17.05
CA TYR A 293 -1.75 -11.14 -15.79
C TYR A 293 -0.25 -10.97 -15.45
N LYS A 294 0.62 -11.62 -16.19
CA LYS A 294 2.07 -11.50 -15.94
C LYS A 294 2.51 -10.06 -16.10
N ASN A 295 3.18 -9.54 -15.07
CA ASN A 295 3.63 -8.14 -14.97
C ASN A 295 2.50 -7.10 -14.99
N ALA A 296 1.25 -7.50 -14.81
CA ALA A 296 0.16 -6.57 -14.52
C ALA A 296 0.23 -6.09 -13.07
N ILE A 297 -0.35 -4.93 -12.80
CA ILE A 297 -0.50 -4.41 -11.44
C ILE A 297 -1.87 -4.81 -10.90
N PHE A 298 -1.91 -5.40 -9.70
CA PHE A 298 -3.12 -5.47 -8.91
C PHE A 298 -3.07 -4.36 -7.86
N SER A 299 -4.15 -3.61 -7.71
CA SER A 299 -4.23 -2.52 -6.76
C SER A 299 -5.55 -2.51 -6.00
N ALA A 300 -5.51 -2.05 -4.76
CA ALA A 300 -6.68 -1.94 -3.91
C ALA A 300 -7.28 -0.54 -4.01
N GLN A 301 -8.58 -0.46 -4.26
CA GLN A 301 -9.37 0.75 -4.04
C GLN A 301 -10.15 0.58 -2.74
N HIS A 302 -9.78 1.36 -1.73
CA HIS A 302 -10.32 1.25 -0.37
C HIS A 302 -11.77 1.70 -0.27
N GLY A 303 -12.16 2.67 -1.08
CA GLY A 303 -13.51 3.20 -1.14
C GLY A 303 -13.61 4.63 -0.64
N SER A 304 -14.72 5.27 -1.02
CA SER A 304 -14.97 6.68 -0.73
C SER A 304 -15.58 6.89 0.65
N TRP A 305 -15.43 8.11 1.16
CA TRP A 305 -16.14 8.61 2.34
C TRP A 305 -16.86 9.94 2.06
N ASN A 306 -16.52 10.60 0.96
CA ASN A 306 -16.92 11.96 0.62
C ASN A 306 -17.54 12.07 -0.79
N ARG A 307 -18.27 11.03 -1.20
CA ARG A 307 -18.94 10.96 -2.49
C ARG A 307 -20.43 10.68 -2.29
N THR A 308 -21.30 11.35 -3.06
CA THR A 308 -22.75 11.09 -3.05
C THR A 308 -23.05 9.65 -3.45
N GLU A 309 -22.51 9.20 -4.59
CA GLU A 309 -22.52 7.80 -4.98
C GLU A 309 -21.19 7.18 -4.56
N PRO A 310 -21.17 6.27 -3.56
CA PRO A 310 -19.94 5.65 -3.11
C PRO A 310 -19.28 4.83 -4.22
N CYS A 311 -17.97 4.71 -4.16
CA CYS A 311 -17.19 3.95 -5.12
C CYS A 311 -16.11 3.14 -4.43
N GLY A 312 -15.40 2.32 -5.21
CA GLY A 312 -14.29 1.54 -4.70
C GLY A 312 -14.72 0.30 -3.96
N ALA A 313 -13.99 -0.02 -2.87
CA ALA A 313 -14.07 -1.29 -2.16
C ALA A 313 -13.93 -2.46 -3.15
N ARG A 314 -12.82 -2.46 -3.88
CA ARG A 314 -12.56 -3.44 -4.94
C ARG A 314 -11.07 -3.59 -5.21
N VAL A 315 -10.72 -4.63 -5.92
CA VAL A 315 -9.37 -4.85 -6.46
C VAL A 315 -9.41 -4.55 -7.95
N MET A 316 -8.46 -3.74 -8.40
CA MET A 316 -8.28 -3.37 -9.79
C MET A 316 -7.11 -4.14 -10.39
N VAL A 317 -7.12 -4.31 -11.70
CA VAL A 317 -5.96 -4.81 -12.46
C VAL A 317 -5.58 -3.80 -13.54
N THR A 318 -4.28 -3.53 -13.67
CA THR A 318 -3.74 -2.63 -14.68
C THR A 318 -2.79 -3.39 -15.59
N TYR A 319 -3.11 -3.41 -16.87
CA TYR A 319 -2.26 -3.97 -17.92
C TYR A 319 -1.36 -2.89 -18.49
N ILE A 320 -0.09 -3.22 -18.70
CA ILE A 320 0.92 -2.29 -19.21
C ILE A 320 1.48 -2.87 -20.50
N ASP A 321 1.43 -2.09 -21.58
CA ASP A 321 2.01 -2.49 -22.86
C ASP A 321 3.53 -2.24 -22.94
N ASP A 322 4.17 -2.65 -24.01
CA ASP A 322 5.62 -2.52 -24.21
C ASP A 322 6.11 -1.06 -24.27
N LYS A 323 5.20 -0.12 -24.47
CA LYS A 323 5.49 1.33 -24.49
C LYS A 323 5.26 1.99 -23.13
N GLY A 324 4.77 1.23 -22.13
CA GLY A 324 4.44 1.75 -20.81
C GLY A 324 3.05 2.39 -20.72
N ASN A 325 2.20 2.22 -21.74
CA ASN A 325 0.80 2.65 -21.66
C ASN A 325 0.03 1.68 -20.76
N ALA A 326 -0.81 2.23 -19.90
CA ALA A 326 -1.51 1.47 -18.88
C ALA A 326 -3.03 1.56 -19.05
N LYS A 327 -3.71 0.45 -18.81
CA LYS A 327 -5.17 0.37 -18.81
C LYS A 327 -5.63 -0.38 -17.57
N MET A 328 -6.46 0.27 -16.76
CA MET A 328 -7.01 -0.27 -15.51
C MET A 328 -8.45 -0.69 -15.71
N GLU A 329 -8.81 -1.83 -15.11
CA GLU A 329 -10.17 -2.33 -15.05
C GLU A 329 -10.44 -3.02 -13.70
N PRO A 330 -11.72 -3.15 -13.28
CA PRO A 330 -12.05 -3.92 -12.09
C PRO A 330 -11.66 -5.38 -12.23
N PHE A 331 -11.20 -5.99 -11.13
CA PHE A 331 -10.85 -7.41 -11.06
C PHE A 331 -11.71 -8.16 -10.04
N ALA A 332 -11.83 -7.67 -8.81
CA ALA A 332 -12.66 -8.26 -7.77
C ALA A 332 -13.54 -7.19 -7.13
N GLU A 333 -14.84 -7.35 -7.24
CA GLU A 333 -15.85 -6.38 -6.76
C GLU A 333 -16.91 -7.06 -5.92
N GLY A 334 -17.56 -6.32 -5.02
CA GLY A 334 -18.69 -6.78 -4.24
C GLY A 334 -18.68 -6.40 -2.77
N TRP A 335 -17.56 -5.83 -2.26
CA TRP A 335 -17.52 -5.31 -0.88
C TRP A 335 -18.35 -4.04 -0.70
N LEU A 336 -18.56 -3.26 -1.75
CA LEU A 336 -19.59 -2.25 -1.80
C LEU A 336 -20.88 -2.95 -2.26
N ASN A 337 -21.84 -3.09 -1.35
CA ASN A 337 -23.04 -3.89 -1.58
C ASN A 337 -24.17 -3.11 -2.30
N GLU A 338 -25.25 -3.79 -2.61
CA GLU A 338 -26.40 -3.20 -3.31
C GLU A 338 -27.10 -2.09 -2.52
N ASN A 339 -26.94 -2.07 -1.19
CA ASN A 339 -27.46 -1.02 -0.33
C ASN A 339 -26.53 0.20 -0.23
N LYS A 340 -25.46 0.22 -1.03
CA LYS A 340 -24.42 1.28 -1.01
C LYS A 340 -23.67 1.37 0.32
N GLU A 341 -23.51 0.24 0.99
CA GLU A 341 -22.77 0.09 2.23
C GLU A 341 -21.52 -0.75 1.98
N TYR A 342 -20.49 -0.52 2.80
CA TYR A 342 -19.25 -1.27 2.71
C TYR A 342 -19.25 -2.46 3.66
N ASP A 343 -19.12 -3.66 3.09
CA ASP A 343 -18.91 -4.91 3.84
C ASP A 343 -17.44 -5.21 4.09
N GLY A 344 -16.57 -4.51 3.38
CA GLY A 344 -15.13 -4.58 3.47
C GLY A 344 -14.49 -3.45 2.67
N ARG A 345 -13.19 -3.23 2.89
CA ARG A 345 -12.40 -2.20 2.18
C ARG A 345 -11.00 -2.74 1.89
N PRO A 346 -10.76 -3.28 0.68
CA PRO A 346 -9.43 -3.72 0.29
C PRO A 346 -8.38 -2.63 0.47
N MET A 347 -7.26 -2.97 1.09
CA MET A 347 -6.24 -1.98 1.43
C MET A 347 -4.90 -2.22 0.71
N SER A 348 -4.39 -3.44 0.69
CA SER A 348 -3.11 -3.75 0.06
C SER A 348 -3.09 -5.15 -0.57
N ILE A 349 -2.07 -5.38 -1.38
CA ILE A 349 -1.89 -6.58 -2.18
C ILE A 349 -0.49 -7.12 -1.95
N THR A 350 -0.36 -8.44 -1.79
CA THR A 350 0.94 -9.11 -1.84
C THR A 350 0.80 -10.50 -2.47
N MET A 351 1.91 -11.06 -2.92
CA MET A 351 1.92 -12.36 -3.57
C MET A 351 2.40 -13.44 -2.61
N MET A 352 1.78 -14.62 -2.71
CA MET A 352 2.27 -15.82 -2.08
C MET A 352 3.23 -16.56 -3.01
N LYS A 353 4.04 -17.46 -2.44
CA LYS A 353 5.01 -18.25 -3.22
C LYS A 353 4.35 -19.18 -4.25
N ASP A 354 3.13 -19.63 -4.01
CA ASP A 354 2.38 -20.48 -4.94
C ASP A 354 1.78 -19.71 -6.12
N GLY A 355 1.97 -18.39 -6.15
CA GLY A 355 1.42 -17.50 -7.17
C GLY A 355 0.01 -17.01 -6.89
N SER A 356 -0.59 -17.38 -5.75
CA SER A 356 -1.83 -16.78 -5.30
C SER A 356 -1.59 -15.37 -4.74
N MET A 357 -2.66 -14.62 -4.55
CA MET A 357 -2.61 -13.22 -4.14
C MET A 357 -3.33 -13.05 -2.80
N LEU A 358 -2.71 -12.31 -1.89
CA LEU A 358 -3.34 -11.89 -0.64
C LEU A 358 -3.80 -10.43 -0.75
N VAL A 359 -4.98 -10.17 -0.23
CA VAL A 359 -5.61 -8.85 -0.16
C VAL A 359 -5.92 -8.55 1.29
N SER A 360 -5.34 -7.50 1.84
CA SER A 360 -5.67 -7.06 3.20
C SER A 360 -6.88 -6.12 3.19
N ASP A 361 -7.57 -6.10 4.31
CA ASP A 361 -8.78 -5.30 4.53
C ASP A 361 -8.77 -4.80 5.98
N ASP A 362 -8.41 -3.54 6.17
CA ASP A 362 -8.30 -2.94 7.50
C ASP A 362 -9.65 -2.65 8.14
N TYR A 363 -10.67 -2.44 7.33
CA TYR A 363 -12.03 -2.19 7.78
C TYR A 363 -12.70 -3.47 8.32
N ALA A 364 -12.64 -4.56 7.56
CA ALA A 364 -13.18 -5.85 7.99
C ALA A 364 -12.26 -6.56 8.99
N GLY A 365 -10.99 -6.19 9.06
CA GLY A 365 -10.01 -6.89 9.88
C GLY A 365 -9.70 -8.29 9.36
N ALA A 366 -9.44 -8.40 8.08
CA ALA A 366 -9.26 -9.68 7.39
C ALA A 366 -8.19 -9.61 6.31
N ILE A 367 -7.69 -10.77 5.94
CA ILE A 367 -6.88 -10.98 4.74
C ILE A 367 -7.56 -12.06 3.91
N TYR A 368 -7.73 -11.78 2.63
CA TYR A 368 -8.34 -12.69 1.66
C TYR A 368 -7.27 -13.30 0.77
N LYS A 369 -7.47 -14.56 0.36
CA LYS A 369 -6.63 -15.24 -0.61
C LYS A 369 -7.39 -15.42 -1.93
N ILE A 370 -6.81 -14.92 -3.00
CA ILE A 370 -7.33 -15.11 -4.36
C ILE A 370 -6.42 -16.08 -5.10
N SER A 371 -7.00 -17.14 -5.62
CA SER A 371 -6.32 -18.21 -6.35
C SER A 371 -6.97 -18.42 -7.69
N TYR A 372 -6.20 -18.87 -8.67
CA TYR A 372 -6.74 -19.35 -9.95
C TYR A 372 -6.77 -20.87 -9.94
N VAL A 373 -7.98 -21.43 -10.09
CA VAL A 373 -8.21 -22.88 -10.03
C VAL A 373 -8.56 -23.47 -11.39
N GLY A 374 -8.58 -22.63 -12.44
CA GLY A 374 -8.96 -23.01 -13.79
C GLY A 374 -10.45 -22.84 -14.06
N SER A 375 -10.82 -22.75 -15.33
CA SER A 375 -12.20 -22.61 -15.80
C SER A 375 -12.84 -23.96 -16.07
#